data_7920924cf79c313f966542c28a3ac566
#
_entry.id   7920924cf79c313f966542c28a3ac566
#
_cell.length_a   1.000
_cell.length_b   1.000
_cell.length_c   1.000
_cell.angle_alpha   90.00
_cell.angle_beta   90.00
_cell.angle_gamma   90.00
#
_symmetry.space_group_name_H-M   'P 1'
#
loop_
_entity.id
_entity.type
_entity.pdbx_description
1 polymer ?
#
loop_
_entity_poly.entity_id
_entity_poly.type
_entity_poly.pdbx_seq_one_letter_code
_entity_poly.pdbx_strand_id
1 'polypeptide(L)'
;MKKVFLGVLFILSTTDSFAQNNSELEELINWMTGSFTSEEQSKNDSDYYNISLEMHRIWKENNSGYWLYVEQAVAATKDKPYRQRIYHLYEEDGIIKSVIYSLPDEKKFIGGWKDISVFDNLSPEQLETRKGCEVIIKRKDENTFVGSTVEKNCTSNLRGATYATTEVIITKDMMISWDRGFNDKDEQVWGAAKGGYIFKKIIK
;
A
#
# COMPACT_ATOMS: atom_id res chain seq x y z
N MET A 1 56.10 -13.28 -40.24
CA MET A 1 55.56 -12.38 -39.25
C MET A 1 54.04 -12.62 -39.17
N LYS A 2 53.59 -13.38 -38.12
CA LYS A 2 52.17 -13.65 -37.91
C LYS A 2 51.60 -12.60 -36.96
N LYS A 3 50.62 -11.78 -37.42
CA LYS A 3 49.91 -10.82 -36.55
C LYS A 3 48.79 -11.56 -35.86
N VAL A 4 48.83 -11.61 -34.52
CA VAL A 4 47.77 -12.11 -33.66
C VAL A 4 46.85 -10.92 -33.38
N PHE A 5 45.58 -10.99 -33.81
CA PHE A 5 44.53 -10.04 -33.43
C PHE A 5 43.90 -10.55 -32.10
N LEU A 6 44.10 -9.78 -31.06
CA LEU A 6 43.47 -10.00 -29.74
C LEU A 6 42.12 -9.29 -29.77
N GLY A 7 41.03 -10.06 -29.92
CA GLY A 7 39.67 -9.55 -29.82
C GLY A 7 39.30 -9.37 -28.34
N VAL A 8 39.05 -8.14 -27.94
CA VAL A 8 38.50 -7.80 -26.61
C VAL A 8 36.98 -8.01 -26.67
N LEU A 9 36.50 -9.03 -25.97
CA LEU A 9 35.10 -9.32 -25.81
C LEU A 9 34.55 -8.41 -24.70
N PHE A 10 33.74 -7.41 -25.09
CA PHE A 10 33.00 -6.59 -24.13
C PHE A 10 31.74 -7.36 -23.66
N ILE A 11 31.79 -7.94 -22.49
CA ILE A 11 30.62 -8.50 -21.83
C ILE A 11 29.92 -7.34 -21.10
N LEU A 12 28.85 -6.80 -21.70
CA LEU A 12 27.93 -5.88 -21.04
C LEU A 12 27.09 -6.70 -20.03
N SER A 13 27.38 -6.56 -18.77
CA SER A 13 26.58 -7.14 -17.68
C SER A 13 25.29 -6.31 -17.49
N THR A 14 24.17 -6.82 -17.99
CA THR A 14 22.81 -6.23 -17.82
C THR A 14 22.10 -6.73 -16.55
N THR A 15 22.84 -7.36 -15.62
CA THR A 15 22.25 -8.03 -14.44
C THR A 15 21.95 -7.12 -13.25
N ASP A 16 22.51 -5.90 -13.22
CA ASP A 16 22.40 -5.04 -12.02
C ASP A 16 21.02 -4.37 -11.84
N SER A 17 20.30 -4.09 -12.95
CA SER A 17 18.99 -3.43 -12.89
C SER A 17 17.90 -4.27 -12.23
N PHE A 18 17.85 -5.57 -12.48
CA PHE A 18 16.81 -6.44 -11.92
C PHE A 18 17.01 -6.71 -10.42
N ALA A 19 18.26 -6.84 -9.96
CA ALA A 19 18.55 -7.06 -8.54
C ALA A 19 18.24 -5.80 -7.70
N GLN A 20 18.46 -4.60 -8.23
CA GLN A 20 18.19 -3.36 -7.54
C GLN A 20 16.69 -3.08 -7.43
N ASN A 21 15.89 -3.40 -8.46
CA ASN A 21 14.46 -3.22 -8.47
C ASN A 21 13.74 -4.13 -7.46
N ASN A 22 14.15 -5.41 -7.38
CA ASN A 22 13.64 -6.31 -6.33
C ASN A 22 13.95 -5.80 -4.92
N SER A 23 15.08 -5.13 -4.73
CA SER A 23 15.44 -4.55 -3.44
C SER A 23 14.54 -3.36 -3.06
N GLU A 24 14.11 -2.52 -4.01
CA GLU A 24 13.23 -1.38 -3.74
C GLU A 24 11.82 -1.82 -3.34
N LEU A 25 11.24 -2.78 -4.07
CA LEU A 25 9.94 -3.34 -3.73
C LEU A 25 9.98 -4.05 -2.36
N GLU A 26 11.02 -4.83 -2.10
CA GLU A 26 11.18 -5.51 -0.81
C GLU A 26 11.35 -4.52 0.33
N GLU A 27 12.14 -3.46 0.14
CA GLU A 27 12.31 -2.40 1.12
C GLU A 27 10.98 -1.68 1.41
N LEU A 28 10.22 -1.32 0.37
CA LEU A 28 8.89 -0.74 0.50
C LEU A 28 7.96 -1.64 1.33
N ILE A 29 7.94 -2.93 1.04
CA ILE A 29 7.13 -3.91 1.78
C ILE A 29 7.54 -3.96 3.26
N ASN A 30 8.82 -3.94 3.56
CA ASN A 30 9.32 -3.93 4.93
C ASN A 30 8.90 -2.64 5.68
N TRP A 31 8.86 -1.50 4.98
CA TRP A 31 8.39 -0.24 5.57
C TRP A 31 6.87 -0.24 5.77
N MET A 32 6.10 -0.83 4.85
CA MET A 32 4.64 -0.92 4.93
C MET A 32 4.15 -1.96 5.92
N THR A 33 4.94 -3.01 6.22
CA THR A 33 4.50 -4.11 7.09
C THR A 33 4.64 -3.77 8.57
N GLY A 34 3.59 -4.04 9.36
CA GLY A 34 3.58 -3.89 10.81
C GLY A 34 2.31 -3.25 11.35
N SER A 35 2.38 -2.84 12.61
CA SER A 35 1.32 -2.11 13.30
C SER A 35 1.65 -0.63 13.35
N PHE A 36 0.66 0.22 13.13
CA PHE A 36 0.81 1.67 13.11
C PHE A 36 -0.33 2.35 13.88
N THR A 37 -0.09 3.59 14.30
CA THR A 37 -1.09 4.40 15.02
C THR A 37 -1.03 5.85 14.62
N SER A 38 -2.18 6.52 14.56
CA SER A 38 -2.28 7.98 14.41
C SER A 38 -2.48 8.70 15.75
N GLU A 39 -2.14 8.06 16.86
CA GLU A 39 -2.36 8.56 18.22
C GLU A 39 -1.75 9.96 18.45
N GLU A 40 -0.53 10.19 18.00
CA GLU A 40 0.14 11.48 18.19
C GLU A 40 -0.57 12.61 17.44
N GLN A 41 -1.01 12.34 16.19
CA GLN A 41 -1.77 13.32 15.42
C GLN A 41 -3.11 13.63 16.11
N SER A 42 -3.83 12.61 16.60
CA SER A 42 -5.10 12.80 17.28
C SER A 42 -5.01 13.55 18.60
N LYS A 43 -3.86 13.50 19.30
CA LYS A 43 -3.60 14.30 20.50
C LYS A 43 -3.33 15.76 20.19
N ASN A 44 -2.76 16.05 19.02
CA ASN A 44 -2.36 17.39 18.61
C ASN A 44 -3.44 18.12 17.78
N ASP A 45 -4.37 17.39 17.16
CA ASP A 45 -5.45 17.94 16.34
C ASP A 45 -6.72 17.08 16.50
N SER A 46 -7.77 17.68 17.09
CA SER A 46 -9.04 17.01 17.37
C SER A 46 -9.86 16.65 16.11
N ASP A 47 -9.46 17.12 14.94
CA ASP A 47 -10.09 16.73 13.66
C ASP A 47 -9.68 15.32 13.21
N TYR A 48 -8.66 14.73 13.87
CA TYR A 48 -8.19 13.38 13.59
C TYR A 48 -8.52 12.42 14.72
N TYR A 49 -9.04 11.26 14.36
CA TYR A 49 -9.22 10.15 15.29
C TYR A 49 -7.89 9.41 15.54
N ASN A 50 -7.75 8.79 16.71
CA ASN A 50 -6.72 7.80 16.91
C ASN A 50 -7.11 6.51 16.18
N ILE A 51 -6.44 6.22 15.07
CA ILE A 51 -6.66 5.06 14.21
C ILE A 51 -5.52 4.06 14.40
N SER A 52 -5.87 2.79 14.58
CA SER A 52 -4.98 1.66 14.43
C SER A 52 -4.98 1.23 12.97
N LEU A 53 -3.78 1.08 12.39
CA LEU A 53 -3.55 0.53 11.06
C LEU A 53 -2.67 -0.71 11.21
N GLU A 54 -3.17 -1.84 10.76
CA GLU A 54 -2.45 -3.12 10.75
C GLU A 54 -2.21 -3.52 9.29
N MET A 55 -0.94 -3.80 8.94
CA MET A 55 -0.55 -4.23 7.59
C MET A 55 0.36 -5.44 7.72
N HIS A 56 -0.11 -6.61 7.31
CA HIS A 56 0.60 -7.87 7.53
C HIS A 56 0.66 -8.70 6.26
N ARG A 57 1.83 -9.29 5.98
CA ARG A 57 2.03 -10.16 4.83
C ARG A 57 1.23 -11.45 4.98
N ILE A 58 0.46 -11.75 3.94
CA ILE A 58 -0.24 -13.03 3.73
C ILE A 58 0.32 -13.70 2.48
N TRP A 59 0.02 -14.97 2.26
CA TRP A 59 0.39 -15.76 1.07
C TRP A 59 1.87 -15.58 0.65
N LYS A 60 2.77 -15.77 1.61
CA LYS A 60 4.21 -15.50 1.44
C LYS A 60 4.86 -16.34 0.34
N GLU A 61 4.27 -17.48 0.00
CA GLU A 61 4.73 -18.39 -1.04
C GLU A 61 4.20 -18.03 -2.44
N ASN A 62 3.36 -16.99 -2.55
CA ASN A 62 2.86 -16.51 -3.83
C ASN A 62 3.92 -15.63 -4.52
N ASN A 63 4.37 -16.07 -5.70
CA ASN A 63 5.47 -15.44 -6.43
C ASN A 63 5.02 -14.29 -7.37
N SER A 64 3.74 -13.91 -7.37
CA SER A 64 3.23 -12.82 -8.22
C SER A 64 3.49 -11.42 -7.65
N GLY A 65 4.15 -11.32 -6.52
CA GLY A 65 4.40 -10.10 -5.78
C GLY A 65 4.14 -10.26 -4.28
N TYR A 66 3.85 -9.16 -3.60
CA TYR A 66 3.62 -9.15 -2.16
C TYR A 66 2.16 -8.87 -1.85
N TRP A 67 1.58 -9.69 -1.00
CA TRP A 67 0.19 -9.58 -0.57
C TRP A 67 0.12 -9.15 0.89
N LEU A 68 -0.61 -8.07 1.15
CA LEU A 68 -0.78 -7.52 2.50
C LEU A 68 -2.27 -7.52 2.86
N TYR A 69 -2.60 -8.08 4.01
CA TYR A 69 -3.85 -7.78 4.68
C TYR A 69 -3.74 -6.42 5.37
N VAL A 70 -4.73 -5.57 5.17
CA VAL A 70 -4.80 -4.21 5.72
C VAL A 70 -6.09 -4.03 6.49
N GLU A 71 -5.98 -3.65 7.77
CA GLU A 71 -7.12 -3.39 8.63
C GLU A 71 -6.98 -2.04 9.31
N GLN A 72 -8.05 -1.24 9.27
CA GLN A 72 -8.12 0.05 9.95
C GLN A 72 -9.32 0.07 10.89
N ALA A 73 -9.08 0.49 12.14
CA ALA A 73 -10.10 0.65 13.15
C ALA A 73 -9.81 1.87 14.02
N VAL A 74 -10.84 2.46 14.61
CA VAL A 74 -10.64 3.38 15.74
C VAL A 74 -9.94 2.60 16.85
N ALA A 75 -8.86 3.14 17.41
CA ALA A 75 -8.00 2.42 18.35
C ALA A 75 -8.74 1.92 19.62
N ALA A 76 -9.79 2.62 20.05
CA ALA A 76 -10.64 2.23 21.15
C ALA A 76 -11.60 1.06 20.83
N THR A 77 -11.83 0.75 19.54
CA THR A 77 -12.76 -0.28 19.07
C THR A 77 -12.15 -1.11 17.94
N LYS A 78 -10.97 -1.70 18.20
CA LYS A 78 -10.23 -2.51 17.20
C LYS A 78 -11.01 -3.76 16.73
N ASP A 79 -11.97 -4.22 17.49
CA ASP A 79 -12.89 -5.32 17.15
C ASP A 79 -13.97 -4.91 16.12
N LYS A 80 -14.04 -3.63 15.76
CA LYS A 80 -14.98 -3.07 14.78
C LYS A 80 -14.24 -2.26 13.70
N PRO A 81 -13.42 -2.91 12.87
CA PRO A 81 -12.73 -2.21 11.80
C PRO A 81 -13.73 -1.60 10.82
N TYR A 82 -13.45 -0.40 10.38
CA TYR A 82 -14.24 0.29 9.36
C TYR A 82 -13.71 0.04 7.94
N ARG A 83 -12.48 -0.52 7.82
CA ARG A 83 -11.86 -0.85 6.54
C ARG A 83 -11.02 -2.12 6.67
N GLN A 84 -11.24 -3.06 5.78
CA GLN A 84 -10.43 -4.25 5.57
C GLN A 84 -10.19 -4.40 4.08
N ARG A 85 -8.93 -4.60 3.68
CA ARG A 85 -8.51 -4.71 2.27
C ARG A 85 -7.38 -5.71 2.14
N ILE A 86 -7.22 -6.23 0.93
CA ILE A 86 -5.99 -6.89 0.51
C ILE A 86 -5.28 -5.97 -0.47
N TYR A 87 -4.00 -5.72 -0.25
CA TYR A 87 -3.13 -5.00 -1.17
C TYR A 87 -2.20 -6.00 -1.84
N HIS A 88 -2.09 -5.93 -3.16
CA HIS A 88 -1.12 -6.67 -3.96
C HIS A 88 -0.11 -5.70 -4.54
N LEU A 89 1.12 -5.78 -4.06
CA LEU A 89 2.22 -4.95 -4.53
C LEU A 89 3.14 -5.75 -5.42
N TYR A 90 3.37 -5.25 -6.60
CA TYR A 90 4.29 -5.84 -7.58
C TYR A 90 4.92 -4.74 -8.43
N GLU A 91 5.97 -5.10 -9.13
CA GLU A 91 6.63 -4.22 -10.11
C GLU A 91 6.30 -4.69 -11.52
N GLU A 92 5.94 -3.76 -12.38
CA GLU A 92 5.72 -3.97 -13.80
C GLU A 92 6.32 -2.80 -14.57
N ASP A 93 7.21 -3.07 -15.53
CA ASP A 93 7.92 -2.08 -16.34
C ASP A 93 8.64 -0.99 -15.52
N GLY A 94 9.25 -1.36 -14.39
CA GLY A 94 9.95 -0.44 -13.47
C GLY A 94 9.02 0.44 -12.64
N ILE A 95 7.73 0.13 -12.60
CA ILE A 95 6.72 0.86 -11.84
C ILE A 95 6.16 -0.04 -10.74
N ILE A 96 6.24 0.40 -9.48
CA ILE A 96 5.60 -0.30 -8.37
C ILE A 96 4.12 0.06 -8.33
N LYS A 97 3.27 -0.96 -8.40
CA LYS A 97 1.81 -0.84 -8.30
C LYS A 97 1.32 -1.49 -7.02
N SER A 98 0.43 -0.82 -6.30
CA SER A 98 -0.33 -1.36 -5.18
C SER A 98 -1.79 -1.47 -5.60
N VAL A 99 -2.22 -2.67 -6.00
CA VAL A 99 -3.59 -2.97 -6.41
C VAL A 99 -4.42 -3.30 -5.18
N ILE A 100 -5.61 -2.72 -5.10
CA ILE A 100 -6.50 -2.83 -3.95
C ILE A 100 -7.63 -3.80 -4.24
N TYR A 101 -7.88 -4.71 -3.30
CA TYR A 101 -8.97 -5.68 -3.37
C TYR A 101 -9.88 -5.59 -2.15
N SER A 102 -11.17 -5.86 -2.37
CA SER A 102 -12.16 -6.12 -1.32
C SER A 102 -12.22 -7.60 -1.00
N LEU A 103 -12.46 -7.92 0.25
CA LEU A 103 -12.70 -9.28 0.74
C LEU A 103 -14.16 -9.69 0.48
N PRO A 104 -14.46 -10.95 0.18
CA PRO A 104 -15.82 -11.42 -0.08
C PRO A 104 -16.71 -11.40 1.18
N ASP A 105 -16.13 -11.52 2.35
CA ASP A 105 -16.82 -11.46 3.64
C ASP A 105 -15.88 -10.88 4.69
N GLU A 106 -15.84 -9.54 4.78
CA GLU A 106 -14.90 -8.82 5.64
C GLU A 106 -14.99 -9.27 7.12
N LYS A 107 -16.19 -9.65 7.60
CA LYS A 107 -16.40 -10.02 9.01
C LYS A 107 -15.59 -11.25 9.43
N LYS A 108 -15.34 -12.17 8.52
CA LYS A 108 -14.54 -13.38 8.81
C LYS A 108 -13.07 -13.08 9.07
N PHE A 109 -12.61 -11.92 8.65
CA PHE A 109 -11.20 -11.55 8.71
C PHE A 109 -10.89 -10.46 9.74
N ILE A 110 -11.87 -10.09 10.60
CA ILE A 110 -11.65 -9.13 11.68
C ILE A 110 -10.53 -9.64 12.60
N GLY A 111 -9.48 -8.83 12.77
CA GLY A 111 -8.31 -9.20 13.56
C GLY A 111 -7.43 -10.26 12.92
N GLY A 112 -7.58 -10.57 11.63
CA GLY A 112 -6.79 -11.56 10.90
C GLY A 112 -5.28 -11.29 10.91
N TRP A 113 -4.87 -10.08 11.22
CA TRP A 113 -3.47 -9.74 11.43
C TRP A 113 -2.82 -10.42 12.65
N LYS A 114 -3.63 -10.92 13.61
CA LYS A 114 -3.15 -11.66 14.79
C LYS A 114 -2.80 -13.11 14.44
N ASP A 115 -3.55 -13.67 13.48
CA ASP A 115 -3.33 -15.02 12.98
C ASP A 115 -3.61 -15.05 11.47
N ILE A 116 -2.53 -15.00 10.68
CA ILE A 116 -2.63 -14.96 9.22
C ILE A 116 -3.12 -16.27 8.60
N SER A 117 -3.20 -17.37 9.36
CA SER A 117 -3.72 -18.65 8.86
C SER A 117 -5.21 -18.58 8.47
N VAL A 118 -5.94 -17.57 8.95
CA VAL A 118 -7.33 -17.35 8.53
C VAL A 118 -7.46 -17.05 7.02
N PHE A 119 -6.35 -16.69 6.36
CA PHE A 119 -6.31 -16.45 4.91
C PHE A 119 -5.93 -17.71 4.10
N ASP A 120 -5.59 -18.84 4.72
CA ASP A 120 -5.13 -20.06 4.01
C ASP A 120 -6.23 -20.67 3.11
N ASN A 121 -7.50 -20.44 3.44
CA ASN A 121 -8.64 -20.90 2.64
C ASN A 121 -9.19 -19.81 1.67
N LEU A 122 -8.50 -18.68 1.56
CA LEU A 122 -8.82 -17.60 0.63
C LEU A 122 -7.76 -17.55 -0.45
N SER A 123 -8.18 -17.38 -1.71
CA SER A 123 -7.26 -17.21 -2.84
C SER A 123 -7.46 -15.87 -3.55
N PRO A 124 -6.47 -15.36 -4.30
CA PRO A 124 -6.59 -14.10 -5.04
C PRO A 124 -7.79 -14.03 -5.98
N GLU A 125 -8.19 -15.16 -6.57
CA GLU A 125 -9.32 -15.25 -7.52
C GLU A 125 -10.67 -15.01 -6.87
N GLN A 126 -10.77 -15.15 -5.55
CA GLN A 126 -11.98 -14.89 -4.77
C GLN A 126 -12.11 -13.41 -4.36
N LEU A 127 -11.07 -12.60 -4.61
CA LEU A 127 -11.09 -11.20 -4.27
C LEU A 127 -11.74 -10.35 -5.36
N GLU A 128 -12.38 -9.26 -4.97
CA GLU A 128 -12.93 -8.28 -5.89
C GLU A 128 -11.95 -7.13 -6.08
N THR A 129 -11.42 -6.95 -7.30
CA THR A 129 -10.51 -5.85 -7.62
C THR A 129 -11.24 -4.51 -7.58
N ARG A 130 -10.71 -3.55 -6.87
CA ARG A 130 -11.15 -2.15 -6.92
C ARG A 130 -10.49 -1.43 -8.09
N LYS A 131 -11.05 -1.65 -9.29
CA LYS A 131 -10.50 -1.11 -10.55
C LYS A 131 -10.32 0.39 -10.49
N GLY A 132 -9.17 0.87 -10.99
CA GLY A 132 -8.82 2.28 -11.01
C GLY A 132 -8.39 2.86 -9.66
N CYS A 133 -8.41 2.05 -8.58
CA CYS A 133 -7.99 2.47 -7.25
C CYS A 133 -6.55 2.04 -6.91
N GLU A 134 -5.82 1.50 -7.89
CA GLU A 134 -4.40 1.20 -7.72
C GLU A 134 -3.59 2.46 -7.43
N VAL A 135 -2.65 2.33 -6.51
CA VAL A 135 -1.70 3.38 -6.15
C VAL A 135 -0.40 3.10 -6.87
N ILE A 136 0.03 4.06 -7.68
CA ILE A 136 1.34 4.04 -8.34
C ILE A 136 2.36 4.61 -7.37
N ILE A 137 3.35 3.79 -7.00
CA ILE A 137 4.36 4.13 -6.00
C ILE A 137 5.72 4.28 -6.67
N LYS A 138 6.47 5.28 -6.25
CA LYS A 138 7.85 5.50 -6.69
C LYS A 138 8.73 5.95 -5.53
N ARG A 139 10.00 5.65 -5.61
CA ARG A 139 11.00 6.20 -4.71
C ARG A 139 11.17 7.70 -5.01
N LYS A 140 11.08 8.51 -3.97
CA LYS A 140 11.32 9.95 -4.05
C LYS A 140 12.78 10.28 -3.72
N ASP A 141 13.30 9.65 -2.67
CA ASP A 141 14.67 9.79 -2.17
C ASP A 141 15.05 8.53 -1.35
N GLU A 142 16.26 8.49 -0.78
CA GLU A 142 16.77 7.34 -0.03
C GLU A 142 15.86 6.89 1.14
N ASN A 143 15.06 7.81 1.70
CA ASN A 143 14.26 7.55 2.90
C ASN A 143 12.75 7.64 2.66
N THR A 144 12.30 7.83 1.40
CA THR A 144 10.90 8.16 1.12
C THR A 144 10.41 7.52 -0.16
N PHE A 145 9.27 6.82 -0.07
CA PHE A 145 8.42 6.51 -1.20
C PHE A 145 7.20 7.43 -1.20
N VAL A 146 6.71 7.76 -2.39
CA VAL A 146 5.47 8.50 -2.58
C VAL A 146 4.60 7.78 -3.60
N GLY A 147 3.29 7.88 -3.44
CA GLY A 147 2.38 7.26 -4.38
C GLY A 147 1.02 7.95 -4.40
N SER A 148 0.30 7.73 -5.50
CA SER A 148 -1.07 8.21 -5.65
C SER A 148 -1.88 7.32 -6.59
N THR A 149 -3.20 7.39 -6.46
CA THR A 149 -4.12 6.93 -7.52
C THR A 149 -3.97 7.81 -8.76
N VAL A 150 -4.36 7.26 -9.91
CA VAL A 150 -4.27 7.98 -11.20
C VAL A 150 -5.56 8.74 -11.41
N GLU A 151 -5.48 10.07 -11.44
CA GLU A 151 -6.61 10.98 -11.76
C GLU A 151 -7.91 10.63 -10.99
N LYS A 152 -9.04 10.53 -11.72
CA LYS A 152 -10.38 10.22 -11.22
C LYS A 152 -10.79 8.75 -11.45
N ASN A 153 -9.83 7.87 -11.69
CA ASN A 153 -10.12 6.49 -12.12
C ASN A 153 -10.72 5.61 -11.00
N CYS A 154 -10.44 5.93 -9.72
CA CYS A 154 -10.99 5.19 -8.59
C CYS A 154 -12.44 5.60 -8.34
N THR A 155 -13.40 4.87 -8.89
CA THR A 155 -14.83 5.15 -8.68
C THR A 155 -15.23 4.95 -7.22
N SER A 156 -16.11 5.79 -6.71
CA SER A 156 -16.64 5.73 -5.35
C SER A 156 -18.08 6.21 -5.32
N ASN A 157 -18.92 5.55 -4.53
CA ASN A 157 -20.29 5.99 -4.24
C ASN A 157 -20.48 6.33 -2.75
N LEU A 158 -19.39 6.37 -1.98
CA LEU A 158 -19.44 6.63 -0.56
C LEU A 158 -19.79 8.10 -0.29
N ARG A 159 -20.83 8.33 0.50
CA ARG A 159 -21.25 9.67 0.96
C ARG A 159 -21.45 10.70 -0.16
N GLY A 160 -21.90 10.26 -1.34
CA GLY A 160 -22.13 11.12 -2.49
C GLY A 160 -20.91 11.39 -3.36
N ALA A 161 -19.79 10.71 -3.11
CA ALA A 161 -18.66 10.76 -4.02
C ALA A 161 -18.97 10.06 -5.34
N THR A 162 -18.33 10.50 -6.43
CA THR A 162 -18.30 9.83 -7.73
C THR A 162 -16.94 9.17 -7.96
N TYR A 163 -15.89 9.73 -7.38
CA TYR A 163 -14.55 9.17 -7.40
C TYR A 163 -13.82 9.42 -6.07
N ALA A 164 -12.74 8.70 -5.87
CA ALA A 164 -11.84 8.87 -4.74
C ALA A 164 -10.39 9.06 -5.21
N THR A 165 -9.60 9.72 -4.39
CA THR A 165 -8.15 9.81 -4.56
C THR A 165 -7.45 9.32 -3.31
N THR A 166 -6.29 8.72 -3.49
CA THR A 166 -5.37 8.36 -2.42
C THR A 166 -4.00 8.94 -2.72
N GLU A 167 -3.40 9.60 -1.75
CA GLU A 167 -1.99 10.01 -1.76
C GLU A 167 -1.28 9.37 -0.58
N VAL A 168 -0.07 8.83 -0.80
CA VAL A 168 0.72 8.21 0.26
C VAL A 168 2.15 8.73 0.28
N ILE A 169 2.69 8.88 1.49
CA ILE A 169 4.11 9.09 1.75
C ILE A 169 4.52 7.99 2.72
N ILE A 170 5.53 7.22 2.38
CA ILE A 170 5.97 6.06 3.15
C ILE A 170 7.44 6.21 3.47
N THR A 171 7.78 6.12 4.75
CA THR A 171 9.14 6.06 5.26
C THR A 171 9.30 4.80 6.12
N LYS A 172 10.50 4.52 6.58
CA LYS A 172 10.78 3.34 7.41
C LYS A 172 9.88 3.23 8.65
N ASP A 173 9.56 4.38 9.26
CA ASP A 173 8.89 4.43 10.57
C ASP A 173 7.53 5.14 10.53
N MET A 174 7.08 5.59 9.36
CA MET A 174 5.86 6.38 9.23
C MET A 174 5.20 6.18 7.87
N MET A 175 3.88 6.24 7.85
CA MET A 175 3.08 6.35 6.65
C MET A 175 2.11 7.51 6.78
N ILE A 176 2.04 8.37 5.76
CA ILE A 176 0.96 9.34 5.61
C ILE A 176 0.04 8.80 4.53
N SER A 177 -1.26 8.71 4.82
CA SER A 177 -2.28 8.32 3.84
C SER A 177 -3.39 9.34 3.80
N TRP A 178 -3.65 9.90 2.63
CA TRP A 178 -4.68 10.89 2.41
C TRP A 178 -5.71 10.39 1.41
N ASP A 179 -6.75 9.77 1.94
CA ASP A 179 -7.90 9.28 1.19
C ASP A 179 -8.99 10.33 1.17
N ARG A 180 -9.47 10.71 0.00
CA ARG A 180 -10.52 11.72 -0.21
C ARG A 180 -11.53 11.25 -1.25
N GLY A 181 -12.79 11.60 -1.04
CA GLY A 181 -13.83 11.39 -2.04
C GLY A 181 -14.38 12.70 -2.55
N PHE A 182 -14.66 12.75 -3.84
CA PHE A 182 -15.14 13.92 -4.55
C PHE A 182 -16.43 13.62 -5.31
N ASN A 183 -17.33 14.61 -5.38
CA ASN A 183 -18.53 14.51 -6.19
C ASN A 183 -18.25 14.85 -7.67
N ASP A 184 -19.28 14.89 -8.50
CA ASP A 184 -19.22 15.23 -9.93
C ASP A 184 -18.79 16.68 -10.22
N LYS A 185 -18.80 17.56 -9.21
CA LYS A 185 -18.34 18.95 -9.28
C LYS A 185 -16.93 19.15 -8.74
N ASP A 186 -16.21 18.05 -8.44
CA ASP A 186 -14.89 18.08 -7.81
C ASP A 186 -14.87 18.69 -6.38
N GLU A 187 -16.02 18.70 -5.69
CA GLU A 187 -16.10 19.10 -4.30
C GLU A 187 -15.78 17.88 -3.41
N GLN A 188 -14.91 18.07 -2.43
CA GLN A 188 -14.58 16.99 -1.47
C GLN A 188 -15.78 16.73 -0.56
N VAL A 189 -16.30 15.51 -0.54
CA VAL A 189 -17.46 15.10 0.25
C VAL A 189 -17.11 14.19 1.44
N TRP A 190 -15.90 13.61 1.44
CA TRP A 190 -15.35 12.89 2.59
C TRP A 190 -13.82 12.88 2.55
N GLY A 191 -13.22 12.50 3.67
CA GLY A 191 -11.76 12.50 3.91
C GLY A 191 -11.35 13.68 4.78
N ALA A 192 -10.14 13.61 5.33
CA ALA A 192 -9.60 14.68 6.14
C ALA A 192 -9.34 15.94 5.29
N ALA A 193 -9.77 17.11 5.80
CA ALA A 193 -9.67 18.37 5.04
C ALA A 193 -8.28 19.02 5.12
N LYS A 194 -7.56 18.85 6.25
CA LYS A 194 -6.27 19.51 6.51
C LYS A 194 -5.06 18.74 5.96
N GLY A 195 -5.22 17.46 5.63
CA GLY A 195 -4.12 16.59 5.17
C GLY A 195 -4.37 15.12 5.50
N GLY A 196 -3.45 14.25 5.14
CA GLY A 196 -3.55 12.82 5.39
C GLY A 196 -3.39 12.44 6.86
N TYR A 197 -3.87 11.25 7.20
CA TYR A 197 -3.56 10.63 8.48
C TYR A 197 -2.08 10.27 8.56
N ILE A 198 -1.44 10.59 9.69
CA ILE A 198 -0.04 10.31 9.99
C ILE A 198 0.01 9.08 10.88
N PHE A 199 0.42 7.96 10.32
CA PHE A 199 0.54 6.68 11.01
C PHE A 199 2.00 6.45 11.39
N LYS A 200 2.33 6.46 12.69
CA LYS A 200 3.65 6.09 13.20
C LYS A 200 3.72 4.60 13.45
N LYS A 201 4.81 3.97 13.03
CA LYS A 201 5.06 2.54 13.25
C LYS A 201 5.24 2.25 14.72
N ILE A 202 4.56 1.22 15.21
CA ILE A 202 4.72 0.74 16.60
C ILE A 202 5.91 -0.22 16.62
N ILE A 203 7.00 0.19 17.22
CA ILE A 203 8.18 -0.65 17.46
C ILE A 203 7.92 -1.45 18.72
N LYS A 204 7.91 -2.77 18.60
CA LYS A 204 7.80 -3.70 19.73
C LYS A 204 9.16 -4.07 20.25
#